data_099df65408ddde5466e611bc5eef3b4b
#
_entry.id   099df65408ddde5466e611bc5eef3b4b
#
_cell.length_a   1.000
_cell.length_b   1.000
_cell.length_c   1.000
_cell.angle_alpha   90.00
_cell.angle_beta   90.00
_cell.angle_gamma   90.00
#
_symmetry.space_group_name_H-M   'P 1'
#
loop_
_entity.id
_entity.type
_entity.pdbx_description
1 polymer ?
#
loop_
_entity_poly.entity_id
_entity_poly.type
_entity_poly.pdbx_seq_one_letter_code
_entity_poly.pdbx_strand_id
1 'polypeptide(L)'
;AIDLRGHGESEAAKTMRWNRIADYVDDVSHAVEIIGGKPILVGHSMGGFICQHISHRNEPVSGIALLASAPHYGVWRLVFRMLVKDPLALILSFAKLSLLPVIRSTHAIRDMFLDANTPDPKVKAFGAKLIDESFLAFLDMLLLDLPKRAATIPPMLVIGGEKDTVCLPSEQQSLADYYGVACHIIEDAPHNLMSQTKWQEAADKLAEWVETRA
;
A
#
# COMPACT_ATOMS: atom_id res chain seq x y z
N ALA A 1 -13.30 -7.42 -2.45
CA ALA A 1 -11.99 -7.30 -1.75
C ALA A 1 -11.55 -8.69 -1.33
N ILE A 2 -10.23 -8.90 -1.25
CA ILE A 2 -9.64 -10.14 -0.74
C ILE A 2 -8.89 -9.85 0.54
N ASP A 3 -8.88 -10.80 1.46
CA ASP A 3 -7.98 -10.82 2.60
C ASP A 3 -6.73 -11.62 2.19
N LEU A 4 -5.58 -10.96 2.15
CA LEU A 4 -4.31 -11.65 1.90
C LEU A 4 -4.01 -12.63 3.04
N ARG A 5 -3.19 -13.66 2.78
CA ARG A 5 -2.81 -14.62 3.82
C ARG A 5 -2.31 -13.94 5.10
N GLY A 6 -2.83 -14.34 6.22
CA GLY A 6 -2.51 -13.78 7.53
C GLY A 6 -3.26 -12.49 7.89
N HIS A 7 -4.09 -11.95 7.00
CA HIS A 7 -4.90 -10.75 7.23
C HIS A 7 -6.40 -11.10 7.26
N GLY A 8 -7.18 -10.22 7.89
CA GLY A 8 -8.63 -10.35 7.94
C GLY A 8 -9.10 -11.72 8.44
N GLU A 9 -9.94 -12.37 7.66
CA GLU A 9 -10.45 -13.72 7.92
C GLU A 9 -9.64 -14.84 7.26
N SER A 10 -8.56 -14.47 6.53
CA SER A 10 -7.68 -15.46 5.89
C SER A 10 -6.87 -16.25 6.91
N GLU A 11 -6.60 -17.52 6.56
CA GLU A 11 -5.73 -18.39 7.35
C GLU A 11 -4.26 -17.90 7.35
N ALA A 12 -3.41 -18.60 8.13
CA ALA A 12 -1.96 -18.36 8.22
C ALA A 12 -1.52 -17.14 9.03
N ALA A 13 -2.37 -16.59 9.92
CA ALA A 13 -1.97 -15.48 10.81
C ALA A 13 -0.73 -15.81 11.67
N LYS A 14 -0.50 -17.08 12.04
CA LYS A 14 0.66 -17.53 12.83
C LYS A 14 1.97 -17.49 12.04
N THR A 15 1.93 -17.59 10.72
CA THR A 15 3.10 -17.58 9.82
C THR A 15 3.28 -16.26 9.11
N MET A 16 2.38 -15.30 9.29
CA MET A 16 2.36 -14.01 8.57
C MET A 16 3.73 -13.33 8.53
N ARG A 17 4.47 -13.34 9.64
CA ARG A 17 5.82 -12.72 9.75
C ARG A 17 6.81 -13.18 8.68
N TRP A 18 6.63 -14.37 8.15
CA TRP A 18 7.55 -15.02 7.21
C TRP A 18 7.06 -15.02 5.77
N ASN A 19 5.88 -14.45 5.50
CA ASN A 19 5.39 -14.33 4.14
C ASN A 19 6.25 -13.33 3.36
N ARG A 20 6.48 -13.61 2.09
CA ARG A 20 7.20 -12.75 1.15
C ARG A 20 6.20 -11.94 0.31
N ILE A 21 6.67 -10.90 -0.34
CA ILE A 21 5.85 -10.21 -1.37
C ILE A 21 5.39 -11.19 -2.45
N ALA A 22 6.26 -12.13 -2.85
CA ALA A 22 5.91 -13.17 -3.82
C ALA A 22 4.69 -14.01 -3.38
N ASP A 23 4.57 -14.34 -2.09
CA ASP A 23 3.42 -15.09 -1.57
C ASP A 23 2.10 -14.31 -1.70
N TYR A 24 2.13 -13.01 -1.43
CA TYR A 24 0.98 -12.12 -1.60
C TYR A 24 0.62 -11.89 -3.06
N VAL A 25 1.62 -11.83 -3.94
CA VAL A 25 1.42 -11.76 -5.38
C VAL A 25 0.72 -13.03 -5.88
N ASP A 26 1.09 -14.21 -5.36
CA ASP A 26 0.43 -15.48 -5.70
C ASP A 26 -1.02 -15.51 -5.20
N ASP A 27 -1.34 -14.95 -4.01
CA ASP A 27 -2.71 -14.81 -3.53
C ASP A 27 -3.56 -13.97 -4.48
N VAL A 28 -3.01 -12.84 -4.98
CA VAL A 28 -3.72 -11.96 -5.93
C VAL A 28 -3.87 -12.65 -7.29
N SER A 29 -2.84 -13.33 -7.79
CA SER A 29 -2.92 -14.10 -9.04
C SER A 29 -4.02 -15.17 -8.97
N HIS A 30 -4.08 -15.90 -7.85
CA HIS A 30 -5.13 -16.90 -7.63
C HIS A 30 -6.53 -16.28 -7.56
N ALA A 31 -6.67 -15.11 -6.92
CA ALA A 31 -7.93 -14.39 -6.90
C ALA A 31 -8.36 -13.93 -8.30
N VAL A 32 -7.43 -13.45 -9.13
CA VAL A 32 -7.69 -13.10 -10.55
C VAL A 32 -8.19 -14.32 -11.31
N GLU A 33 -7.57 -15.49 -11.12
CA GLU A 33 -7.99 -16.74 -11.75
C GLU A 33 -9.41 -17.15 -11.34
N ILE A 34 -9.74 -17.08 -10.03
CA ILE A 34 -11.07 -17.43 -9.50
C ILE A 34 -12.15 -16.48 -10.03
N ILE A 35 -11.87 -15.17 -10.06
CA ILE A 35 -12.82 -14.15 -10.54
C ILE A 35 -13.08 -14.35 -12.03
N GLY A 36 -12.05 -14.73 -12.78
CA GLY A 36 -12.11 -14.87 -14.22
C GLY A 36 -12.23 -13.54 -14.97
N GLY A 37 -12.31 -13.60 -16.30
CA GLY A 37 -12.38 -12.40 -17.13
C GLY A 37 -11.10 -11.57 -17.05
N LYS A 38 -11.26 -10.25 -16.97
CA LYS A 38 -10.13 -9.30 -16.83
C LYS A 38 -10.47 -8.26 -15.74
N PRO A 39 -10.35 -8.60 -14.46
CA PRO A 39 -10.67 -7.66 -13.39
C PRO A 39 -9.76 -6.44 -13.42
N ILE A 40 -10.23 -5.33 -12.84
CA ILE A 40 -9.40 -4.20 -12.45
C ILE A 40 -8.89 -4.46 -11.04
N LEU A 41 -7.59 -4.34 -10.83
CA LEU A 41 -6.98 -4.43 -9.52
C LEU A 41 -6.88 -3.04 -8.89
N VAL A 42 -7.26 -2.94 -7.63
CA VAL A 42 -7.08 -1.72 -6.83
C VAL A 42 -6.23 -2.06 -5.61
N GLY A 43 -5.02 -1.54 -5.56
CA GLY A 43 -4.07 -1.81 -4.49
C GLY A 43 -3.72 -0.56 -3.68
N HIS A 44 -3.86 -0.63 -2.34
CA HIS A 44 -3.45 0.42 -1.42
C HIS A 44 -2.14 0.06 -0.73
N SER A 45 -1.24 1.02 -0.61
CA SER A 45 0.02 0.88 0.15
C SER A 45 0.83 -0.36 -0.31
N MET A 46 1.08 -1.34 0.55
CA MET A 46 1.67 -2.64 0.18
C MET A 46 0.85 -3.36 -0.89
N GLY A 47 -0.49 -3.29 -0.85
CA GLY A 47 -1.34 -3.85 -1.90
C GLY A 47 -1.07 -3.24 -3.27
N GLY A 48 -0.75 -1.94 -3.33
CA GLY A 48 -0.30 -1.29 -4.55
C GLY A 48 1.07 -1.82 -5.03
N PHE A 49 1.99 -2.08 -4.11
CA PHE A 49 3.28 -2.68 -4.44
C PHE A 49 3.12 -4.11 -4.99
N ILE A 50 2.22 -4.90 -4.42
CA ILE A 50 1.84 -6.23 -4.93
C ILE A 50 1.25 -6.12 -6.35
N CYS A 51 0.35 -5.16 -6.59
CA CYS A 51 -0.21 -4.92 -7.91
C CYS A 51 0.84 -4.51 -8.95
N GLN A 52 1.91 -3.81 -8.55
CA GLN A 52 3.04 -3.53 -9.42
C GLN A 52 3.77 -4.81 -9.86
N HIS A 53 3.90 -5.82 -8.98
CA HIS A 53 4.44 -7.13 -9.34
C HIS A 53 3.52 -7.88 -10.32
N ILE A 54 2.21 -7.80 -10.14
CA ILE A 54 1.23 -8.39 -11.08
C ILE A 54 1.40 -7.79 -12.48
N SER A 55 1.72 -6.50 -12.59
CA SER A 55 1.82 -5.80 -13.87
C SER A 55 2.80 -6.41 -14.88
N HIS A 56 3.76 -7.20 -14.43
CA HIS A 56 4.74 -7.88 -15.29
C HIS A 56 4.59 -9.41 -15.35
N ARG A 57 3.57 -9.97 -14.70
CA ARG A 57 3.26 -11.42 -14.77
C ARG A 57 2.35 -11.81 -15.94
N ASN A 58 1.95 -10.85 -16.80
CA ASN A 58 0.98 -11.07 -17.89
C ASN A 58 -0.36 -11.65 -17.43
N GLU A 59 -0.77 -11.31 -16.20
CA GLU A 59 -2.08 -11.71 -15.69
C GLU A 59 -3.20 -11.03 -16.50
N PRO A 60 -4.36 -11.70 -16.66
CA PRO A 60 -5.47 -11.17 -17.42
C PRO A 60 -6.22 -10.08 -16.62
N VAL A 61 -5.63 -8.90 -16.52
CA VAL A 61 -6.22 -7.73 -15.86
C VAL A 61 -6.50 -6.62 -16.87
N SER A 62 -7.62 -5.90 -16.72
CA SER A 62 -7.98 -4.78 -17.60
C SER A 62 -7.37 -3.45 -17.15
N GLY A 63 -6.89 -3.36 -15.90
CA GLY A 63 -6.21 -2.18 -15.37
C GLY A 63 -5.78 -2.35 -13.91
N ILE A 64 -4.92 -1.45 -13.46
CA ILE A 64 -4.39 -1.42 -12.10
C ILE A 64 -4.47 0.01 -11.55
N ALA A 65 -5.18 0.22 -10.44
CA ALA A 65 -5.18 1.47 -9.70
C ALA A 65 -4.32 1.34 -8.44
N LEU A 66 -3.36 2.24 -8.29
CA LEU A 66 -2.40 2.30 -7.19
C LEU A 66 -2.79 3.46 -6.27
N LEU A 67 -3.28 3.14 -5.07
CA LEU A 67 -3.73 4.12 -4.08
C LEU A 67 -2.67 4.26 -2.97
N ALA A 68 -2.07 5.44 -2.82
CA ALA A 68 -1.01 5.67 -1.83
C ALA A 68 0.01 4.51 -1.78
N SER A 69 0.39 4.01 -2.96
CA SER A 69 1.18 2.80 -3.13
C SER A 69 2.62 2.99 -2.68
N ALA A 70 3.22 1.95 -2.10
CA ALA A 70 4.65 1.91 -1.93
C ALA A 70 5.34 2.06 -3.30
N PRO A 71 6.42 2.87 -3.39
CA PRO A 71 7.04 3.21 -4.68
C PRO A 71 7.82 2.04 -5.29
N HIS A 72 7.95 2.04 -6.60
CA HIS A 72 8.63 0.99 -7.37
C HIS A 72 10.08 0.74 -6.95
N TYR A 73 10.75 1.72 -6.39
CA TYR A 73 12.14 1.62 -5.90
C TYR A 73 12.22 1.21 -4.42
N GLY A 74 11.11 0.80 -3.84
CA GLY A 74 11.03 0.32 -2.46
C GLY A 74 10.88 1.42 -1.40
N VAL A 75 10.84 0.99 -0.14
CA VAL A 75 10.49 1.84 1.01
C VAL A 75 11.71 2.34 1.79
N TRP A 76 12.92 2.29 1.23
CA TRP A 76 14.14 2.70 1.93
C TRP A 76 14.11 4.18 2.40
N ARG A 77 13.44 5.07 1.64
CA ARG A 77 13.26 6.47 2.03
C ARG A 77 12.34 6.62 3.24
N LEU A 78 11.27 5.81 3.31
CA LEU A 78 10.41 5.74 4.49
C LEU A 78 11.22 5.28 5.71
N VAL A 79 12.02 4.22 5.57
CA VAL A 79 12.87 3.71 6.65
C VAL A 79 13.87 4.78 7.11
N PHE A 80 14.46 5.55 6.20
CA PHE A 80 15.33 6.66 6.57
C PHE A 80 14.58 7.75 7.34
N ARG A 81 13.36 8.14 6.91
CA ARG A 81 12.50 9.08 7.67
C ARG A 81 12.17 8.55 9.08
N MET A 82 11.88 7.26 9.19
CA MET A 82 11.63 6.61 10.48
C MET A 82 12.87 6.62 11.36
N LEU A 83 14.05 6.34 10.80
CA LEU A 83 15.32 6.37 11.53
C LEU A 83 15.59 7.76 12.13
N VAL A 84 15.29 8.81 11.39
CA VAL A 84 15.48 10.20 11.88
C VAL A 84 14.43 10.57 12.94
N LYS A 85 13.19 10.10 12.76
CA LYS A 85 12.05 10.48 13.63
C LYS A 85 12.00 9.71 14.93
N ASP A 86 12.18 8.39 14.89
CA ASP A 86 12.15 7.48 16.03
C ASP A 86 13.11 6.29 15.82
N PRO A 87 14.43 6.51 16.04
CA PRO A 87 15.43 5.48 15.84
C PRO A 87 15.22 4.27 16.76
N LEU A 88 14.70 4.49 17.97
CA LEU A 88 14.46 3.41 18.93
C LEU A 88 13.34 2.49 18.46
N ALA A 89 12.23 3.03 17.98
CA ALA A 89 11.14 2.23 17.42
C ALA A 89 11.62 1.39 16.23
N LEU A 90 12.44 1.98 15.35
CA LEU A 90 13.01 1.25 14.22
C LEU A 90 13.95 0.13 14.67
N ILE A 91 14.87 0.38 15.60
CA ILE A 91 15.77 -0.65 16.16
C ILE A 91 14.96 -1.78 16.80
N LEU A 92 13.92 -1.44 17.57
CA LEU A 92 13.04 -2.43 18.18
C LEU A 92 12.26 -3.25 17.14
N SER A 93 11.90 -2.65 16.01
CA SER A 93 11.24 -3.35 14.91
C SER A 93 12.15 -4.43 14.32
N PHE A 94 13.41 -4.10 14.05
CA PHE A 94 14.37 -5.09 13.57
C PHE A 94 14.70 -6.15 14.62
N ALA A 95 14.88 -5.78 15.88
CA ALA A 95 15.17 -6.72 16.97
C ALA A 95 14.01 -7.71 17.23
N LYS A 96 12.77 -7.27 17.02
CA LYS A 96 11.55 -8.10 17.22
C LYS A 96 11.04 -8.75 15.95
N LEU A 97 11.59 -8.42 14.78
CA LEU A 97 11.07 -8.80 13.46
C LEU A 97 9.58 -8.47 13.34
N SER A 98 9.21 -7.21 13.68
CA SER A 98 7.82 -6.75 13.80
C SER A 98 7.76 -5.26 13.50
N LEU A 99 6.75 -4.80 12.79
CA LEU A 99 6.54 -3.38 12.50
C LEU A 99 5.70 -2.66 13.55
N LEU A 100 5.10 -3.39 14.51
CA LEU A 100 4.30 -2.80 15.59
C LEU A 100 5.01 -1.68 16.37
N PRO A 101 6.33 -1.74 16.69
CA PRO A 101 6.98 -0.66 17.42
C PRO A 101 6.85 0.71 16.76
N VAL A 102 6.87 0.80 15.42
CA VAL A 102 6.78 2.08 14.69
C VAL A 102 5.34 2.62 14.58
N ILE A 103 4.32 1.78 14.76
CA ILE A 103 2.90 2.17 14.68
C ILE A 103 2.18 2.09 16.03
N ARG A 104 2.89 2.03 17.15
CA ARG A 104 2.32 1.70 18.46
C ARG A 104 1.66 2.90 19.17
N SER A 105 2.16 4.11 18.95
CA SER A 105 1.65 5.28 19.64
C SER A 105 0.48 5.92 18.90
N THR A 106 -0.48 6.51 19.62
CA THR A 106 -1.58 7.28 19.03
C THR A 106 -1.07 8.40 18.13
N HIS A 107 0.07 9.00 18.50
CA HIS A 107 0.72 10.02 17.68
C HIS A 107 1.23 9.45 16.36
N ALA A 108 1.95 8.32 16.39
CA ALA A 108 2.46 7.68 15.18
C ALA A 108 1.32 7.22 14.25
N ILE A 109 0.26 6.63 14.83
CA ILE A 109 -0.92 6.20 14.06
C ILE A 109 -1.57 7.40 13.34
N ARG A 110 -1.79 8.52 14.06
CA ARG A 110 -2.37 9.73 13.46
C ARG A 110 -1.48 10.28 12.36
N ASP A 111 -0.21 10.45 12.63
CA ASP A 111 0.76 11.02 11.72
C ASP A 111 0.96 10.19 10.45
N MET A 112 0.92 8.87 10.56
CA MET A 112 1.15 7.98 9.43
C MET A 112 -0.11 7.70 8.59
N PHE A 113 -1.28 7.59 9.22
CA PHE A 113 -2.44 7.01 8.55
C PHE A 113 -3.67 7.92 8.47
N LEU A 114 -3.80 8.91 9.35
CA LEU A 114 -5.05 9.64 9.55
C LEU A 114 -4.86 11.15 9.42
N ASP A 115 -5.99 11.88 9.30
CA ASP A 115 -5.97 13.33 9.35
C ASP A 115 -5.43 13.83 10.70
N ALA A 116 -4.63 14.90 10.68
CA ALA A 116 -4.05 15.50 11.88
C ALA A 116 -5.12 15.88 12.94
N ASN A 117 -6.32 16.23 12.49
CA ASN A 117 -7.45 16.61 13.33
C ASN A 117 -8.34 15.42 13.75
N THR A 118 -7.96 14.17 13.42
CA THR A 118 -8.75 13.00 13.81
C THR A 118 -8.82 12.91 15.34
N PRO A 119 -10.03 12.85 15.94
CA PRO A 119 -10.18 12.77 17.41
C PRO A 119 -9.53 11.50 17.99
N ASP A 120 -8.93 11.61 19.18
CA ASP A 120 -8.26 10.51 19.88
C ASP A 120 -9.08 9.21 19.97
N PRO A 121 -10.40 9.23 20.25
CA PRO A 121 -11.18 8.00 20.27
C PRO A 121 -11.20 7.27 18.92
N LYS A 122 -11.26 8.02 17.80
CA LYS A 122 -11.19 7.42 16.46
C LYS A 122 -9.80 6.87 16.14
N VAL A 123 -8.73 7.59 16.54
CA VAL A 123 -7.34 7.10 16.39
C VAL A 123 -7.13 5.82 17.17
N LYS A 124 -7.62 5.75 18.42
CA LYS A 124 -7.54 4.53 19.24
C LYS A 124 -8.34 3.37 18.66
N ALA A 125 -9.55 3.63 18.15
CA ALA A 125 -10.38 2.62 17.50
C ALA A 125 -9.73 2.09 16.21
N PHE A 126 -9.07 2.96 15.43
CA PHE A 126 -8.27 2.56 14.26
C PHE A 126 -7.07 1.72 14.70
N GLY A 127 -6.30 2.20 15.67
CA GLY A 127 -5.12 1.50 16.20
C GLY A 127 -5.43 0.12 16.79
N ALA A 128 -6.62 -0.06 17.40
CA ALA A 128 -7.06 -1.36 17.90
C ALA A 128 -7.30 -2.42 16.82
N LYS A 129 -7.45 -2.00 15.56
CA LYS A 129 -7.60 -2.89 14.39
C LYS A 129 -6.27 -3.16 13.67
N LEU A 130 -5.23 -2.41 13.99
CA LEU A 130 -3.92 -2.64 13.39
C LEU A 130 -3.33 -3.95 13.93
N ILE A 131 -2.93 -4.79 13.02
CA ILE A 131 -2.16 -6.00 13.28
C ILE A 131 -0.71 -5.80 12.84
N ASP A 132 0.17 -6.72 13.19
CA ASP A 132 1.53 -6.72 12.65
C ASP A 132 1.51 -6.99 11.13
N GLU A 133 2.63 -6.74 10.48
CA GLU A 133 2.80 -7.04 9.07
C GLU A 133 3.95 -8.02 8.90
N SER A 134 4.01 -8.70 7.75
CA SER A 134 5.12 -9.58 7.46
C SER A 134 6.44 -8.83 7.44
N PHE A 135 7.36 -9.24 8.29
CA PHE A 135 8.69 -8.65 8.34
C PHE A 135 9.52 -9.00 7.09
N LEU A 136 9.35 -10.20 6.52
CA LEU A 136 10.01 -10.54 5.26
C LEU A 136 9.44 -9.76 4.07
N ALA A 137 8.13 -9.57 3.99
CA ALA A 137 7.53 -8.73 2.96
C ALA A 137 8.01 -7.28 3.09
N PHE A 138 8.18 -6.77 4.32
CA PHE A 138 8.80 -5.46 4.53
C PHE A 138 10.23 -5.41 4.02
N LEU A 139 11.06 -6.43 4.24
CA LEU A 139 12.42 -6.51 3.71
C LEU A 139 12.43 -6.61 2.18
N ASP A 140 11.46 -7.31 1.59
CA ASP A 140 11.26 -7.35 0.14
C ASP A 140 10.96 -5.95 -0.39
N MET A 141 9.99 -5.26 0.20
CA MET A 141 9.67 -3.88 -0.15
C MET A 141 10.82 -2.92 0.12
N LEU A 142 11.69 -3.21 1.10
CA LEU A 142 12.82 -2.35 1.38
C LEU A 142 13.83 -2.35 0.23
N LEU A 143 14.28 -3.54 -0.22
CA LEU A 143 15.31 -3.68 -1.26
C LEU A 143 15.37 -5.07 -1.93
N LEU A 144 14.77 -6.13 -1.34
CA LEU A 144 15.10 -7.50 -1.75
C LEU A 144 14.30 -7.99 -2.95
N ASP A 145 13.06 -7.49 -3.12
CA ASP A 145 12.20 -7.88 -4.23
C ASP A 145 11.40 -6.67 -4.73
N LEU A 146 12.01 -5.92 -5.64
CA LEU A 146 11.41 -4.71 -6.21
C LEU A 146 10.68 -5.03 -7.52
N PRO A 147 9.53 -4.37 -7.78
CA PRO A 147 8.78 -4.59 -9.02
C PRO A 147 9.57 -4.12 -10.23
N LYS A 148 9.50 -4.91 -11.30
CA LYS A 148 10.15 -4.61 -12.58
C LYS A 148 9.12 -4.02 -13.53
N ARG A 149 9.56 -3.12 -14.41
CA ARG A 149 8.71 -2.64 -15.49
C ARG A 149 8.76 -3.62 -16.66
N ALA A 150 7.60 -4.16 -17.01
CA ALA A 150 7.47 -4.95 -18.24
C ALA A 150 7.48 -4.03 -19.48
N ALA A 151 7.79 -4.61 -20.64
CA ALA A 151 7.70 -3.90 -21.91
C ALA A 151 6.26 -3.46 -22.24
N THR A 152 5.28 -4.27 -21.84
CA THR A 152 3.86 -3.96 -21.94
C THR A 152 3.25 -4.07 -20.56
N ILE A 153 2.58 -3.02 -20.13
CA ILE A 153 1.87 -2.95 -18.84
C ILE A 153 0.39 -2.71 -19.10
N PRO A 154 -0.51 -3.21 -18.21
CA PRO A 154 -1.92 -2.84 -18.28
C PRO A 154 -2.09 -1.34 -18.05
N PRO A 155 -3.22 -0.75 -18.45
CA PRO A 155 -3.55 0.62 -18.07
C PRO A 155 -3.45 0.81 -16.56
N MET A 156 -2.83 1.90 -16.10
CA MET A 156 -2.63 2.17 -14.68
C MET A 156 -3.09 3.57 -14.30
N LEU A 157 -3.44 3.72 -13.02
CA LEU A 157 -3.78 4.99 -12.37
C LEU A 157 -3.02 5.07 -11.05
N VAL A 158 -2.48 6.24 -10.72
CA VAL A 158 -1.87 6.51 -9.41
C VAL A 158 -2.66 7.60 -8.70
N ILE A 159 -3.08 7.32 -7.46
CA ILE A 159 -3.75 8.30 -6.58
C ILE A 159 -2.98 8.35 -5.26
N GLY A 160 -2.58 9.54 -4.83
CA GLY A 160 -1.88 9.78 -3.56
C GLY A 160 -2.59 10.82 -2.70
N GLY A 161 -2.19 10.92 -1.45
CA GLY A 161 -2.64 11.97 -0.55
C GLY A 161 -1.58 13.06 -0.38
N GLU A 162 -2.00 14.34 -0.36
CA GLU A 162 -1.06 15.47 -0.18
C GLU A 162 -0.36 15.44 1.18
N LYS A 163 -1.06 14.97 2.21
CA LYS A 163 -0.53 14.87 3.59
C LYS A 163 -0.01 13.47 3.94
N ASP A 164 0.15 12.60 2.93
CA ASP A 164 0.70 11.27 3.15
C ASP A 164 2.18 11.36 3.58
N THR A 165 2.49 10.88 4.78
CA THR A 165 3.84 10.84 5.35
C THR A 165 4.51 9.47 5.17
N VAL A 166 3.74 8.45 4.76
CA VAL A 166 4.23 7.09 4.49
C VAL A 166 4.73 6.98 3.05
N CYS A 167 3.87 7.30 2.09
CA CYS A 167 4.17 7.30 0.67
C CYS A 167 3.98 8.73 0.13
N LEU A 168 5.02 9.55 0.21
CA LEU A 168 4.95 10.99 -0.07
C LEU A 168 4.35 11.30 -1.45
N PRO A 169 3.68 12.46 -1.63
CA PRO A 169 3.18 12.90 -2.94
C PRO A 169 4.24 12.84 -4.05
N SER A 170 5.47 13.22 -3.73
CA SER A 170 6.60 13.16 -4.67
C SER A 170 6.99 11.72 -5.03
N GLU A 171 6.76 10.76 -4.14
CA GLU A 171 6.98 9.34 -4.39
C GLU A 171 5.86 8.77 -5.27
N GLN A 172 4.61 9.24 -5.11
CA GLN A 172 3.50 8.91 -6.01
C GLN A 172 3.71 9.47 -7.41
N GLN A 173 4.17 10.72 -7.52
CA GLN A 173 4.53 11.30 -8.82
C GLN A 173 5.65 10.51 -9.48
N SER A 174 6.72 10.16 -8.75
CA SER A 174 7.81 9.33 -9.26
C SER A 174 7.34 7.94 -9.72
N LEU A 175 6.37 7.36 -9.02
CA LEU A 175 5.75 6.09 -9.39
C LEU A 175 4.96 6.21 -10.71
N ALA A 176 4.17 7.26 -10.85
CA ALA A 176 3.43 7.55 -12.07
C ALA A 176 4.36 7.81 -13.26
N ASP A 177 5.43 8.59 -13.06
CA ASP A 177 6.45 8.86 -14.07
C ASP A 177 7.16 7.58 -14.52
N TYR A 178 7.47 6.68 -13.58
CA TYR A 178 8.08 5.38 -13.89
C TYR A 178 7.23 4.53 -14.81
N TYR A 179 5.91 4.51 -14.59
CA TYR A 179 4.97 3.78 -15.44
C TYR A 179 4.49 4.60 -16.65
N GLY A 180 4.70 5.91 -16.69
CA GLY A 180 4.24 6.79 -17.77
C GLY A 180 2.72 7.01 -17.73
N VAL A 181 2.14 7.16 -16.53
CA VAL A 181 0.70 7.27 -16.30
C VAL A 181 0.34 8.51 -15.50
N ALA A 182 -0.96 8.84 -15.43
CA ALA A 182 -1.46 9.97 -14.64
C ALA A 182 -1.29 9.74 -13.13
N CYS A 183 -0.94 10.82 -12.41
CA CYS A 183 -0.94 10.89 -10.96
C CYS A 183 -1.98 11.92 -10.49
N HIS A 184 -2.84 11.53 -9.56
CA HIS A 184 -3.77 12.43 -8.90
C HIS A 184 -3.43 12.52 -7.42
N ILE A 185 -3.14 13.72 -6.95
CA ILE A 185 -2.88 14.00 -5.53
C ILE A 185 -4.13 14.64 -4.94
N ILE A 186 -4.74 13.98 -3.97
CA ILE A 186 -5.92 14.46 -3.25
C ILE A 186 -5.45 15.43 -2.18
N GLU A 187 -5.96 16.66 -2.25
CA GLU A 187 -5.63 17.75 -1.33
C GLU A 187 -5.99 17.39 0.11
N ASP A 188 -5.12 17.71 1.06
CA ASP A 188 -5.24 17.43 2.49
C ASP A 188 -5.40 15.95 2.89
N ALA A 189 -5.39 15.01 1.94
CA ALA A 189 -5.58 13.59 2.26
C ALA A 189 -4.32 12.95 2.87
N PRO A 190 -4.47 12.16 3.96
CA PRO A 190 -3.40 11.36 4.55
C PRO A 190 -3.20 10.03 3.79
N HIS A 191 -2.35 9.13 4.33
CA HIS A 191 -2.09 7.83 3.73
C HIS A 191 -3.34 6.96 3.54
N ASN A 192 -4.26 6.96 4.51
CA ASN A 192 -5.48 6.16 4.45
C ASN A 192 -6.59 6.88 3.68
N LEU A 193 -6.47 6.92 2.36
CA LEU A 193 -7.39 7.64 1.45
C LEU A 193 -8.86 7.24 1.62
N MET A 194 -9.13 5.97 2.01
CA MET A 194 -10.48 5.39 2.02
C MET A 194 -11.32 5.81 3.23
N SER A 195 -10.72 6.26 4.30
CA SER A 195 -11.43 6.55 5.57
C SER A 195 -11.21 7.97 6.09
N GLN A 196 -10.72 8.87 5.25
CA GLN A 196 -10.52 10.28 5.56
C GLN A 196 -11.69 11.15 5.05
N THR A 197 -11.69 12.43 5.38
CA THR A 197 -12.83 13.35 5.11
C THR A 197 -13.14 13.50 3.63
N LYS A 198 -12.13 13.51 2.76
CA LYS A 198 -12.26 13.68 1.30
C LYS A 198 -12.17 12.36 0.53
N TRP A 199 -12.55 11.23 1.14
CA TRP A 199 -12.47 9.92 0.49
C TRP A 199 -13.27 9.85 -0.83
N GLN A 200 -14.35 10.63 -0.95
CA GLN A 200 -15.14 10.69 -2.17
C GLN A 200 -14.32 11.17 -3.37
N GLU A 201 -13.42 12.16 -3.19
CA GLU A 201 -12.60 12.64 -4.30
C GLU A 201 -11.71 11.53 -4.88
N ALA A 202 -11.12 10.71 -4.00
CA ALA A 202 -10.34 9.55 -4.43
C ALA A 202 -11.22 8.49 -5.13
N ALA A 203 -12.43 8.26 -4.60
CA ALA A 203 -13.38 7.32 -5.16
C ALA A 203 -13.90 7.79 -6.53
N ASP A 204 -14.21 9.09 -6.69
CA ASP A 204 -14.67 9.66 -7.94
C ASP A 204 -13.59 9.57 -9.04
N LYS A 205 -12.32 9.87 -8.69
CA LYS A 205 -11.20 9.71 -9.63
C LYS A 205 -11.00 8.26 -10.06
N LEU A 206 -11.16 7.32 -9.13
CA LEU A 206 -11.12 5.90 -9.45
C LEU A 206 -12.29 5.51 -10.36
N ALA A 207 -13.51 5.94 -10.06
CA ALA A 207 -14.71 5.64 -10.83
C ALA A 207 -14.61 6.19 -12.26
N GLU A 208 -14.26 7.49 -12.42
CA GLU A 208 -14.01 8.12 -13.72
C GLU A 208 -13.04 7.29 -14.57
N TRP A 209 -11.92 6.85 -13.93
CA TRP A 209 -10.93 6.07 -14.65
C TRP A 209 -11.43 4.67 -15.01
N VAL A 210 -12.18 3.99 -14.13
CA VAL A 210 -12.78 2.67 -14.40
C VAL A 210 -13.77 2.74 -15.57
N GLU A 211 -14.62 3.76 -15.63
CA GLU A 211 -15.59 3.95 -16.71
C GLU A 211 -14.94 4.08 -18.08
N THR A 212 -13.73 4.62 -18.15
CA THR A 212 -12.97 4.68 -19.42
C THR A 212 -12.39 3.31 -19.85
N ARG A 213 -12.58 2.25 -19.06
CA ARG A 213 -12.08 0.88 -19.31
C ARG A 213 -13.19 -0.14 -19.55
N ALA A 214 -14.43 0.21 -19.26
CA ALA A 214 -15.62 -0.61 -19.56
C ALA A 214 -16.03 -0.53 -21.07
#